data_a176f59aa900d9016b22bffacdf577d7
#
_entry.id   a176f59aa900d9016b22bffacdf577d7
#
_cell.length_a   1.000
_cell.length_b   1.000
_cell.length_c   1.000
_cell.angle_alpha   90.00
_cell.angle_beta   90.00
_cell.angle_gamma   90.00
#
_symmetry.space_group_name_H-M   'P 1'
#
loop_
_entity.id
_entity.type
_entity.pdbx_description
1 polymer ?
#
loop_
_entity_poly.entity_id
_entity_poly.type
_entity_poly.pdbx_seq_one_letter_code
_entity_poly.pdbx_strand_id
1 'polypeptide(L)'
;MKLSKLNIKKLNFNDIDINYSSQDILMKLGELYQFESGIYGYGNIWTKLERNIEKIIIEELDKADCIQVEFPKLQPRSIWDKSNRWNQYTEENDIMFHIKNNFGEYGLAPTAEECATIFGSNRLLSYKQLPTTYYQIGEKFRKEIRARGYLFRPRTFVMMDAYSFDKDEENMHKTFKKMHDVYMNIFKRIGINIVPVISDGGTMGGRVSEEFQAITKLGEDI
;
A
#
# COMPACT_ATOMS: atom_id res chain seq x y z
N MET A 1 -3.73 12.17 26.56
CA MET A 1 -5.21 12.12 26.53
C MET A 1 -5.69 11.10 27.54
N LYS A 2 -6.77 11.38 28.31
CA LYS A 2 -7.31 10.38 29.27
C LYS A 2 -8.02 9.27 28.51
N LEU A 3 -7.77 8.01 28.86
CA LEU A 3 -8.42 6.84 28.26
C LEU A 3 -9.96 6.91 28.28
N SER A 4 -10.52 7.52 29.35
CA SER A 4 -11.97 7.75 29.49
C SER A 4 -12.59 8.67 28.42
N LYS A 5 -11.77 9.42 27.67
CA LYS A 5 -12.22 10.28 26.56
C LYS A 5 -12.21 9.61 25.19
N LEU A 6 -11.71 8.38 25.12
CA LEU A 6 -11.60 7.65 23.85
C LEU A 6 -12.92 7.03 23.36
N ASN A 7 -13.97 7.02 24.20
CA ASN A 7 -15.28 6.40 23.90
C ASN A 7 -15.18 4.95 23.39
N ILE A 8 -14.14 4.23 23.81
CA ILE A 8 -13.94 2.84 23.46
C ILE A 8 -15.02 2.02 24.16
N LYS A 9 -15.69 1.14 23.43
CA LYS A 9 -16.62 0.18 24.01
C LYS A 9 -15.88 -0.67 25.03
N LYS A 10 -16.43 -0.78 26.25
CA LYS A 10 -15.86 -1.70 27.25
C LYS A 10 -16.18 -3.11 26.81
N LEU A 11 -15.15 -3.93 26.63
CA LEU A 11 -15.29 -5.39 26.50
C LEU A 11 -15.12 -6.01 27.88
N ASN A 12 -16.00 -6.93 28.24
CA ASN A 12 -15.71 -7.82 29.33
C ASN A 12 -14.73 -8.88 28.84
N PHE A 13 -13.74 -9.23 29.64
CA PHE A 13 -12.77 -10.28 29.31
C PHE A 13 -13.47 -11.63 28.99
N ASN A 14 -14.61 -11.90 29.59
CA ASN A 14 -15.42 -13.09 29.36
C ASN A 14 -16.09 -13.12 27.97
N ASP A 15 -16.16 -11.98 27.29
CA ASP A 15 -16.75 -11.85 25.94
C ASP A 15 -15.70 -12.00 24.82
N ILE A 16 -14.42 -12.18 25.20
CA ILE A 16 -13.32 -12.37 24.25
C ILE A 16 -13.08 -13.87 24.08
N ASP A 17 -13.51 -14.41 22.94
CA ASP A 17 -13.14 -15.75 22.52
C ASP A 17 -11.64 -15.75 22.13
N ILE A 18 -10.91 -16.77 22.60
CA ILE A 18 -9.49 -16.98 22.25
C ILE A 18 -9.28 -17.16 20.74
N ASN A 19 -10.34 -17.48 20.00
CA ASN A 19 -10.34 -17.65 18.55
C ASN A 19 -10.57 -16.33 17.79
N TYR A 20 -10.85 -15.22 18.49
CA TYR A 20 -11.02 -13.93 17.79
C TYR A 20 -9.71 -13.47 17.16
N SER A 21 -9.80 -13.09 15.90
CA SER A 21 -8.72 -12.36 15.24
C SER A 21 -8.57 -10.96 15.86
N SER A 22 -7.42 -10.35 15.67
CA SER A 22 -7.20 -8.94 16.07
C SER A 22 -8.24 -8.00 15.44
N GLN A 23 -8.72 -8.31 14.25
CA GLN A 23 -9.74 -7.54 13.52
C GLN A 23 -11.10 -7.66 14.21
N ASP A 24 -11.50 -8.86 14.64
CA ASP A 24 -12.74 -9.07 15.41
C ASP A 24 -12.72 -8.27 16.71
N ILE A 25 -11.59 -8.24 17.39
CA ILE A 25 -11.40 -7.46 18.62
C ILE A 25 -11.56 -5.97 18.32
N LEU A 26 -10.92 -5.45 17.27
CA LEU A 26 -11.02 -4.05 16.88
C LEU A 26 -12.46 -3.65 16.51
N MET A 27 -13.20 -4.51 15.82
CA MET A 27 -14.62 -4.28 15.51
C MET A 27 -15.47 -4.24 16.78
N LYS A 28 -15.26 -5.18 17.71
CA LYS A 28 -15.98 -5.20 19.00
C LYS A 28 -15.68 -3.98 19.87
N LEU A 29 -14.46 -3.48 19.84
CA LEU A 29 -14.05 -2.24 20.49
C LEU A 29 -14.63 -0.98 19.83
N GLY A 30 -15.15 -1.08 18.60
CA GLY A 30 -15.58 0.07 17.79
C GLY A 30 -14.41 0.86 17.22
N GLU A 31 -13.22 0.28 17.16
CA GLU A 31 -12.01 0.86 16.56
C GLU A 31 -11.89 0.58 15.06
N LEU A 32 -12.65 -0.40 14.57
CA LEU A 32 -12.86 -0.71 13.17
C LEU A 32 -14.36 -0.73 12.92
N TYR A 33 -14.85 0.09 11.99
CA TYR A 33 -16.26 0.17 11.61
C TYR A 33 -16.42 -0.09 10.13
N GLN A 34 -17.22 -1.07 9.77
CA GLN A 34 -17.53 -1.40 8.39
C GLN A 34 -18.73 -0.58 7.92
N PHE A 35 -18.52 0.32 6.94
CA PHE A 35 -19.58 1.04 6.26
C PHE A 35 -20.23 0.21 5.17
N GLU A 36 -19.38 -0.50 4.42
CA GLU A 36 -19.74 -1.45 3.38
C GLU A 36 -18.65 -2.50 3.24
N SER A 37 -18.90 -3.59 2.51
CA SER A 37 -17.88 -4.61 2.23
C SER A 37 -16.64 -3.97 1.62
N GLY A 38 -15.49 -4.13 2.29
CA GLY A 38 -14.21 -3.56 1.87
C GLY A 38 -14.04 -2.04 2.10
N ILE A 39 -14.99 -1.38 2.78
CA ILE A 39 -14.93 0.05 3.11
C ILE A 39 -15.07 0.23 4.62
N TYR A 40 -14.01 0.72 5.26
CA TYR A 40 -13.90 0.79 6.70
C TYR A 40 -13.58 2.20 7.20
N GLY A 41 -14.07 2.50 8.40
CA GLY A 41 -13.64 3.64 9.19
C GLY A 41 -12.84 3.17 10.40
N TYR A 42 -11.93 4.00 10.84
CA TYR A 42 -10.92 3.66 11.84
C TYR A 42 -11.01 4.56 13.05
N GLY A 43 -10.90 3.97 14.24
CA GLY A 43 -10.88 4.67 15.51
C GLY A 43 -9.49 5.20 15.90
N ASN A 44 -9.40 5.74 17.10
CA ASN A 44 -8.19 6.42 17.57
C ASN A 44 -7.01 5.47 17.82
N ILE A 45 -7.27 4.25 18.29
CA ILE A 45 -6.21 3.24 18.53
C ILE A 45 -5.60 2.84 17.21
N TRP A 46 -6.45 2.54 16.21
CA TRP A 46 -6.00 2.21 14.87
C TRP A 46 -5.13 3.32 14.26
N THR A 47 -5.63 4.56 14.27
CA THR A 47 -4.89 5.68 13.66
C THR A 47 -3.54 5.95 14.33
N LYS A 48 -3.40 5.64 15.62
CA LYS A 48 -2.10 5.70 16.29
C LYS A 48 -1.18 4.56 15.90
N LEU A 49 -1.73 3.35 15.77
CA LEU A 49 -0.96 2.19 15.31
C LEU A 49 -0.43 2.43 13.90
N GLU A 50 -1.29 2.86 12.99
CA GLU A 50 -0.94 3.19 11.60
C GLU A 50 0.18 4.22 11.54
N ARG A 51 0.06 5.36 12.25
CA ARG A 51 1.12 6.38 12.30
C ARG A 51 2.44 5.87 12.87
N ASN A 52 2.42 4.93 13.82
CA ASN A 52 3.63 4.33 14.33
C ASN A 52 4.30 3.41 13.29
N ILE A 53 3.50 2.67 12.52
CA ILE A 53 3.99 1.84 11.41
C ILE A 53 4.56 2.73 10.30
N GLU A 54 3.83 3.76 9.90
CA GLU A 54 4.30 4.74 8.91
C GLU A 54 5.63 5.38 9.32
N LYS A 55 5.76 5.75 10.59
CA LYS A 55 7.02 6.30 11.11
C LYS A 55 8.20 5.33 10.95
N ILE A 56 7.99 4.05 11.24
CA ILE A 56 9.03 3.02 11.05
C ILE A 56 9.40 2.90 9.58
N ILE A 57 8.42 2.90 8.69
CA ILE A 57 8.62 2.83 7.24
C ILE A 57 9.43 4.04 6.76
N ILE A 58 9.03 5.25 7.13
CA ILE A 58 9.73 6.50 6.76
C ILE A 58 11.18 6.46 7.24
N GLU A 59 11.43 6.09 8.50
CA GLU A 59 12.80 6.05 9.05
C GLU A 59 13.71 5.06 8.31
N GLU A 60 13.20 3.92 7.83
CA GLU A 60 14.01 2.96 7.09
C GLU A 60 14.23 3.40 5.63
N LEU A 61 13.22 4.04 5.01
CA LEU A 61 13.35 4.59 3.66
C LEU A 61 14.29 5.81 3.63
N ASP A 62 14.24 6.67 4.65
CA ASP A 62 15.16 7.81 4.80
C ASP A 62 16.61 7.35 4.95
N LYS A 63 16.88 6.30 5.74
CA LYS A 63 18.22 5.67 5.85
C LYS A 63 18.72 5.11 4.51
N ALA A 64 17.80 4.77 3.64
CA ALA A 64 18.09 4.27 2.30
C ALA A 64 18.15 5.38 1.24
N ASP A 65 18.18 6.64 1.63
CA ASP A 65 18.18 7.81 0.75
C ASP A 65 17.00 7.84 -0.25
N CYS A 66 15.83 7.29 0.16
CA CYS A 66 14.62 7.40 -0.63
C CYS A 66 13.95 8.76 -0.36
N ILE A 67 13.33 9.33 -1.38
CA ILE A 67 12.73 10.66 -1.34
C ILE A 67 11.22 10.55 -1.22
N GLN A 68 10.65 11.07 -0.12
CA GLN A 68 9.21 11.12 0.05
C GLN A 68 8.56 12.12 -0.90
N VAL A 69 7.49 11.69 -1.55
CA VAL A 69 6.67 12.49 -2.46
C VAL A 69 5.19 12.20 -2.20
N GLU A 70 4.30 12.97 -2.82
CA GLU A 70 2.87 12.70 -2.80
C GLU A 70 2.33 12.84 -4.22
N PHE A 71 1.63 11.81 -4.71
CA PHE A 71 0.97 11.80 -6.01
C PHE A 71 -0.54 11.93 -5.85
N PRO A 72 -1.25 12.49 -6.87
CA PRO A 72 -2.69 12.67 -6.82
C PRO A 72 -3.43 11.32 -6.71
N LYS A 73 -4.42 11.28 -5.84
CA LYS A 73 -5.33 10.14 -5.69
C LYS A 73 -6.36 10.08 -6.81
N LEU A 74 -6.75 11.23 -7.34
CA LEU A 74 -7.59 11.36 -8.53
C LEU A 74 -6.67 11.59 -9.74
N GLN A 75 -6.59 10.62 -10.63
CA GLN A 75 -5.66 10.59 -11.76
C GLN A 75 -6.41 10.74 -13.07
N PRO A 76 -6.01 11.68 -13.96
CA PRO A 76 -6.66 11.84 -15.25
C PRO A 76 -6.34 10.68 -16.19
N ARG A 77 -7.30 10.26 -17.02
CA ARG A 77 -7.13 9.22 -18.03
C ARG A 77 -5.91 9.44 -18.92
N SER A 78 -5.61 10.70 -19.25
CA SER A 78 -4.53 11.07 -20.16
C SER A 78 -3.12 10.59 -19.73
N ILE A 79 -2.89 10.36 -18.42
CA ILE A 79 -1.61 9.81 -17.97
C ILE A 79 -1.56 8.29 -18.16
N TRP A 80 -2.70 7.61 -17.99
CA TRP A 80 -2.85 6.17 -18.16
C TRP A 80 -2.84 5.74 -19.64
N ASP A 81 -3.34 6.61 -20.54
CA ASP A 81 -3.27 6.39 -21.99
C ASP A 81 -1.82 6.37 -22.48
N LYS A 82 -0.90 7.09 -21.81
CA LYS A 82 0.53 7.07 -22.16
C LYS A 82 1.21 5.72 -21.93
N SER A 83 0.75 4.97 -20.95
CA SER A 83 1.22 3.62 -20.65
C SER A 83 0.39 2.51 -21.32
N ASN A 84 -0.70 2.88 -22.01
CA ASN A 84 -1.72 1.98 -22.57
C ASN A 84 -2.42 1.10 -21.51
N ARG A 85 -2.41 1.53 -20.22
CA ARG A 85 -2.96 0.73 -19.11
C ARG A 85 -4.38 1.12 -18.73
N TRP A 86 -4.98 2.19 -19.32
CA TRP A 86 -6.34 2.61 -18.94
C TRP A 86 -7.36 1.50 -19.12
N ASN A 87 -7.47 0.93 -20.33
CA ASN A 87 -8.45 -0.12 -20.62
C ASN A 87 -8.16 -1.40 -19.81
N GLN A 88 -6.88 -1.74 -19.64
CA GLN A 88 -6.47 -2.87 -18.82
C GLN A 88 -7.00 -2.77 -17.38
N TYR A 89 -6.99 -1.57 -16.79
CA TYR A 89 -7.40 -1.36 -15.40
C TYR A 89 -8.89 -1.06 -15.23
N THR A 90 -9.57 -0.55 -16.24
CA THR A 90 -10.99 -0.16 -16.16
C THR A 90 -11.95 -1.19 -16.75
N GLU A 91 -11.54 -1.89 -17.81
CA GLU A 91 -12.41 -2.78 -18.59
C GLU A 91 -11.97 -4.25 -18.50
N GLU A 92 -10.70 -4.56 -18.78
CA GLU A 92 -10.22 -5.94 -18.87
C GLU A 92 -10.13 -6.61 -17.49
N ASN A 93 -9.48 -5.95 -16.53
CA ASN A 93 -9.28 -6.48 -15.18
C ASN A 93 -10.23 -5.85 -14.15
N ASP A 94 -10.93 -4.79 -14.50
CA ASP A 94 -11.89 -4.05 -13.67
C ASP A 94 -11.37 -3.70 -12.25
N ILE A 95 -10.10 -3.26 -12.18
CA ILE A 95 -9.40 -2.98 -10.92
C ILE A 95 -9.66 -1.55 -10.43
N MET A 96 -9.74 -0.58 -11.35
CA MET A 96 -9.76 0.85 -11.04
C MET A 96 -11.17 1.41 -10.97
N PHE A 97 -11.51 2.06 -9.87
CA PHE A 97 -12.69 2.95 -9.84
C PHE A 97 -12.46 4.13 -10.77
N HIS A 98 -13.35 4.33 -11.73
CA HIS A 98 -13.25 5.45 -12.66
C HIS A 98 -14.52 6.28 -12.69
N ILE A 99 -14.35 7.57 -13.03
CA ILE A 99 -15.39 8.58 -13.07
C ILE A 99 -15.34 9.25 -14.42
N LYS A 100 -16.49 9.33 -15.10
CA LYS A 100 -16.65 10.09 -16.33
C LYS A 100 -17.63 11.22 -16.10
N ASN A 101 -17.25 12.43 -16.45
CA ASN A 101 -18.09 13.62 -16.36
C ASN A 101 -17.77 14.61 -17.47
N ASN A 102 -18.39 15.80 -17.43
CA ASN A 102 -18.21 16.85 -18.46
C ASN A 102 -16.79 17.44 -18.51
N PHE A 103 -15.95 17.21 -17.49
CA PHE A 103 -14.58 17.69 -17.42
C PHE A 103 -13.56 16.66 -17.91
N GLY A 104 -13.97 15.39 -18.07
CA GLY A 104 -13.09 14.32 -18.54
C GLY A 104 -13.34 12.98 -17.85
N GLU A 105 -12.38 12.10 -18.02
CA GLU A 105 -12.34 10.78 -17.40
C GLU A 105 -11.20 10.69 -16.41
N TYR A 106 -11.47 10.17 -15.22
CA TYR A 106 -10.56 10.10 -14.09
C TYR A 106 -10.64 8.73 -13.42
N GLY A 107 -9.52 8.25 -12.89
CA GLY A 107 -9.47 7.07 -12.04
C GLY A 107 -9.07 7.41 -10.62
N LEU A 108 -9.62 6.67 -9.63
CA LEU A 108 -9.06 6.66 -8.28
C LEU A 108 -7.84 5.74 -8.28
N ALA A 109 -6.70 6.26 -7.83
CA ALA A 109 -5.38 5.63 -7.91
C ALA A 109 -5.35 4.20 -7.32
N PRO A 110 -5.25 3.13 -8.14
CA PRO A 110 -4.93 1.79 -7.64
C PRO A 110 -3.43 1.61 -7.39
N THR A 111 -2.63 2.45 -8.04
CA THR A 111 -1.18 2.53 -8.03
C THR A 111 -0.75 3.89 -8.62
N ALA A 112 0.54 4.22 -8.72
CA ALA A 112 0.98 5.54 -9.18
C ALA A 112 2.21 5.53 -10.11
N GLU A 113 2.48 4.44 -10.85
CA GLU A 113 3.62 4.35 -11.78
C GLU A 113 3.61 5.47 -12.82
N GLU A 114 2.45 5.78 -13.39
CA GLU A 114 2.30 6.85 -14.38
C GLU A 114 2.68 8.21 -13.80
N CYS A 115 2.20 8.50 -12.59
CA CYS A 115 2.51 9.74 -11.89
C CYS A 115 4.00 9.82 -11.55
N ALA A 116 4.59 8.75 -11.02
CA ALA A 116 6.00 8.67 -10.65
C ALA A 116 6.90 8.86 -11.88
N THR A 117 6.55 8.22 -13.00
CA THR A 117 7.31 8.33 -14.24
C THR A 117 7.27 9.74 -14.80
N ILE A 118 6.11 10.39 -14.84
CA ILE A 118 5.98 11.78 -15.29
C ILE A 118 6.71 12.72 -14.34
N PHE A 119 6.60 12.51 -13.03
CA PHE A 119 7.30 13.32 -12.04
C PHE A 119 8.81 13.16 -12.17
N GLY A 120 9.31 11.94 -12.31
CA GLY A 120 10.71 11.62 -12.52
C GLY A 120 11.26 12.25 -13.80
N SER A 121 10.55 12.14 -14.93
CA SER A 121 10.96 12.70 -16.22
C SER A 121 11.13 14.22 -16.21
N ASN A 122 10.41 14.92 -15.34
CA ASN A 122 10.52 16.38 -15.18
C ASN A 122 11.60 16.82 -14.18
N ARG A 123 12.13 15.92 -13.36
CA ARG A 123 13.09 16.25 -12.28
C ARG A 123 14.46 15.63 -12.47
N LEU A 124 14.53 14.45 -13.07
CA LEU A 124 15.79 13.74 -13.33
C LEU A 124 16.38 14.19 -14.66
N LEU A 125 17.02 15.35 -14.64
CA LEU A 125 17.55 16.00 -15.84
C LEU A 125 18.98 15.54 -16.20
N SER A 126 19.61 14.74 -15.35
CA SER A 126 20.97 14.23 -15.55
C SER A 126 21.11 12.82 -14.98
N TYR A 127 21.88 11.98 -15.70
CA TYR A 127 22.25 10.65 -15.22
C TYR A 127 23.00 10.67 -13.87
N LYS A 128 23.59 11.81 -13.50
CA LYS A 128 24.26 11.99 -12.19
C LYS A 128 23.28 11.99 -11.00
N GLN A 129 21.99 12.16 -11.28
CA GLN A 129 20.93 12.11 -10.28
C GLN A 129 20.40 10.68 -10.04
N LEU A 130 20.94 9.70 -10.76
CA LEU A 130 20.60 8.29 -10.66
C LEU A 130 21.64 7.53 -9.81
N PRO A 131 21.26 6.52 -9.04
CA PRO A 131 19.88 6.07 -8.83
C PRO A 131 19.06 7.04 -7.94
N THR A 132 17.77 7.13 -8.19
CA THR A 132 16.83 7.89 -7.35
C THR A 132 15.59 7.04 -7.09
N THR A 133 15.16 6.97 -5.84
CA THR A 133 13.93 6.29 -5.45
C THR A 133 12.97 7.29 -4.82
N TYR A 134 11.80 7.46 -5.44
CA TYR A 134 10.68 8.20 -4.86
C TYR A 134 9.74 7.23 -4.16
N TYR A 135 9.17 7.62 -3.02
CA TYR A 135 8.13 6.84 -2.37
C TYR A 135 7.02 7.73 -1.84
N GLN A 136 5.85 7.15 -1.67
CA GLN A 136 4.73 7.77 -0.97
C GLN A 136 4.07 6.78 -0.01
N ILE A 137 3.36 7.31 0.98
CA ILE A 137 2.44 6.56 1.82
C ILE A 137 1.08 7.21 1.66
N GLY A 138 0.10 6.47 1.17
CA GLY A 138 -1.21 7.07 0.91
C GLY A 138 -2.27 6.06 0.50
N GLU A 139 -3.52 6.53 0.52
CA GLU A 139 -4.65 5.69 0.13
C GLU A 139 -4.58 5.27 -1.33
N LYS A 140 -4.96 4.00 -1.52
CA LYS A 140 -5.20 3.38 -2.83
C LYS A 140 -6.61 2.81 -2.87
N PHE A 141 -7.11 2.66 -4.10
CA PHE A 141 -8.48 2.27 -4.37
C PHE A 141 -8.49 1.15 -5.40
N ARG A 142 -9.03 -0.02 -5.03
CA ARG A 142 -9.15 -1.16 -5.95
C ARG A 142 -10.56 -1.72 -5.89
N LYS A 143 -11.14 -2.01 -7.06
CA LYS A 143 -12.44 -2.69 -7.19
C LYS A 143 -12.28 -4.17 -6.79
N GLU A 144 -12.03 -4.42 -5.52
CA GLU A 144 -11.96 -5.79 -5.04
C GLU A 144 -13.34 -6.45 -5.12
N ILE A 145 -13.48 -7.43 -6.03
CA ILE A 145 -14.76 -8.10 -6.30
C ILE A 145 -15.21 -8.89 -5.07
N ARG A 146 -14.26 -9.52 -4.37
CA ARG A 146 -14.49 -10.33 -3.18
C ARG A 146 -13.71 -9.77 -2.00
N ALA A 147 -14.12 -8.57 -1.55
CA ALA A 147 -13.58 -8.02 -0.32
C ALA A 147 -13.84 -9.01 0.83
N ARG A 148 -12.78 -9.53 1.44
CA ARG A 148 -12.83 -10.55 2.49
C ARG A 148 -11.69 -10.36 3.48
N GLY A 149 -11.79 -11.07 4.60
CA GLY A 149 -10.75 -11.01 5.63
C GLY A 149 -10.62 -9.61 6.23
N TYR A 150 -11.71 -8.81 6.25
CA TYR A 150 -11.73 -7.43 6.72
C TYR A 150 -10.65 -6.60 6.04
N LEU A 151 -9.51 -6.37 6.71
CA LEU A 151 -8.43 -5.51 6.26
C LEU A 151 -7.43 -6.18 5.31
N PHE A 152 -7.55 -7.49 5.05
CA PHE A 152 -6.65 -8.18 4.13
C PHE A 152 -6.92 -7.82 2.67
N ARG A 153 -8.20 -7.70 2.29
CA ARG A 153 -8.62 -7.33 0.92
C ARG A 153 -9.72 -6.27 0.93
N PRO A 154 -9.42 -5.06 1.43
CA PRO A 154 -10.35 -3.94 1.37
C PRO A 154 -10.33 -3.27 0.00
N ARG A 155 -11.33 -2.42 -0.25
CA ARG A 155 -11.42 -1.59 -1.47
C ARG A 155 -10.68 -0.27 -1.34
N THR A 156 -10.50 0.18 -0.11
CA THR A 156 -9.69 1.37 0.24
C THR A 156 -8.68 0.98 1.31
N PHE A 157 -7.41 1.31 1.10
CA PHE A 157 -6.33 0.97 2.01
C PHE A 157 -5.14 1.90 1.86
N VAL A 158 -4.32 2.02 2.89
CA VAL A 158 -3.06 2.75 2.84
C VAL A 158 -1.97 1.83 2.33
N MET A 159 -1.18 2.33 1.37
CA MET A 159 -0.03 1.63 0.80
C MET A 159 1.19 2.54 0.86
N MET A 160 2.34 1.98 1.22
CA MET A 160 3.63 2.53 0.84
C MET A 160 4.00 1.96 -0.52
N ASP A 161 4.18 2.84 -1.49
CA ASP A 161 4.65 2.49 -2.83
C ASP A 161 5.90 3.31 -3.18
N ALA A 162 6.92 2.61 -3.71
CA ALA A 162 8.22 3.18 -4.06
C ALA A 162 8.55 2.91 -5.52
N TYR A 163 9.18 3.88 -6.17
CA TYR A 163 9.50 3.89 -7.59
C TYR A 163 10.96 4.28 -7.79
N SER A 164 11.77 3.34 -8.26
CA SER A 164 13.17 3.59 -8.52
C SER A 164 13.44 3.93 -9.98
N PHE A 165 14.41 4.81 -10.20
CA PHE A 165 14.93 5.20 -11.48
C PHE A 165 16.42 4.93 -11.47
N ASP A 166 16.86 4.03 -12.32
CA ASP A 166 18.22 3.53 -12.37
C ASP A 166 18.83 3.78 -13.75
N LYS A 167 20.15 3.80 -13.82
CA LYS A 167 20.88 4.10 -15.05
C LYS A 167 20.80 2.94 -16.06
N ASP A 168 20.83 1.72 -15.56
CA ASP A 168 20.87 0.48 -16.31
C ASP A 168 20.34 -0.68 -15.46
N GLU A 169 20.19 -1.86 -16.07
CA GLU A 169 19.66 -3.06 -15.42
C GLU A 169 20.51 -3.53 -14.24
N GLU A 170 21.86 -3.40 -14.33
CA GLU A 170 22.75 -3.77 -13.22
C GLU A 170 22.49 -2.89 -11.98
N ASN A 171 22.33 -1.59 -12.18
CA ASN A 171 22.03 -0.65 -11.09
C ASN A 171 20.60 -0.88 -10.56
N MET A 172 19.63 -1.19 -11.42
CA MET A 172 18.28 -1.54 -11.01
C MET A 172 18.29 -2.78 -10.07
N HIS A 173 19.06 -3.80 -10.38
CA HIS A 173 19.21 -4.96 -9.49
C HIS A 173 19.85 -4.61 -8.15
N LYS A 174 20.80 -3.66 -8.12
CA LYS A 174 21.38 -3.16 -6.84
C LYS A 174 20.33 -2.43 -6.02
N THR A 175 19.50 -1.59 -6.66
CA THR A 175 18.40 -0.90 -6.00
C THR A 175 17.34 -1.88 -5.51
N PHE A 176 16.98 -2.90 -6.30
CA PHE A 176 16.06 -3.95 -5.89
C PHE A 176 16.54 -4.68 -4.62
N LYS A 177 17.82 -5.09 -4.60
CA LYS A 177 18.42 -5.72 -3.42
C LYS A 177 18.44 -4.79 -2.21
N LYS A 178 18.77 -3.50 -2.41
CA LYS A 178 18.71 -2.49 -1.35
C LYS A 178 17.29 -2.39 -0.76
N MET A 179 16.27 -2.36 -1.62
CA MET A 179 14.86 -2.31 -1.17
C MET A 179 14.43 -3.59 -0.46
N HIS A 180 14.92 -4.75 -0.89
CA HIS A 180 14.74 -6.00 -0.15
C HIS A 180 15.21 -5.87 1.30
N ASP A 181 16.43 -5.38 1.51
CA ASP A 181 17.00 -5.20 2.85
C ASP A 181 16.21 -4.17 3.68
N VAL A 182 15.73 -3.11 3.04
CA VAL A 182 14.85 -2.11 3.69
C VAL A 182 13.56 -2.76 4.18
N TYR A 183 12.89 -3.55 3.37
CA TYR A 183 11.64 -4.22 3.75
C TYR A 183 11.86 -5.22 4.87
N MET A 184 12.94 -6.02 4.82
CA MET A 184 13.31 -6.92 5.91
C MET A 184 13.49 -6.17 7.24
N ASN A 185 14.13 -5.00 7.21
CA ASN A 185 14.32 -4.16 8.39
C ASN A 185 13.02 -3.57 8.91
N ILE A 186 12.14 -3.10 8.01
CA ILE A 186 10.81 -2.59 8.38
C ILE A 186 10.02 -3.65 9.13
N PHE A 187 9.87 -4.85 8.57
CA PHE A 187 9.10 -5.93 9.20
C PHE A 187 9.73 -6.43 10.50
N LYS A 188 11.05 -6.50 10.56
CA LYS A 188 11.77 -6.80 11.81
C LYS A 188 11.47 -5.78 12.91
N ARG A 189 11.44 -4.49 12.59
CA ARG A 189 11.12 -3.41 13.54
C ARG A 189 9.66 -3.42 13.98
N ILE A 190 8.75 -3.79 13.07
CA ILE A 190 7.32 -3.98 13.38
C ILE A 190 7.11 -5.23 14.26
N GLY A 191 8.04 -6.17 14.24
CA GLY A 191 7.98 -7.42 15.00
C GLY A 191 7.25 -8.54 14.26
N ILE A 192 7.17 -8.48 12.93
CA ILE A 192 6.57 -9.52 12.08
C ILE A 192 7.67 -10.35 11.44
N ASN A 193 7.62 -11.67 11.66
CA ASN A 193 8.49 -12.60 10.97
C ASN A 193 7.99 -12.85 9.56
N ILE A 194 8.83 -12.57 8.59
CA ILE A 194 8.53 -12.73 7.17
C ILE A 194 9.51 -13.65 6.48
N VAL A 195 9.06 -14.25 5.39
CA VAL A 195 9.88 -15.06 4.48
C VAL A 195 9.74 -14.45 3.07
N PRO A 196 10.85 -14.01 2.44
CA PRO A 196 10.79 -13.59 1.05
C PRO A 196 10.60 -14.82 0.15
N VAL A 197 9.67 -14.73 -0.79
CA VAL A 197 9.37 -15.78 -1.77
C VAL A 197 9.38 -15.19 -3.17
N ILE A 198 9.81 -15.99 -4.15
CA ILE A 198 9.74 -15.59 -5.55
C ILE A 198 8.27 -15.62 -5.99
N SER A 199 7.84 -14.56 -6.65
CA SER A 199 6.47 -14.36 -7.08
C SER A 199 6.39 -14.06 -8.58
N ASP A 200 5.20 -14.17 -9.15
CA ASP A 200 4.90 -13.71 -10.51
C ASP A 200 4.70 -12.19 -10.50
N GLY A 201 5.23 -11.49 -11.50
CA GLY A 201 5.06 -10.05 -11.67
C GLY A 201 3.61 -9.61 -11.95
N GLY A 202 2.72 -10.54 -12.24
CA GLY A 202 1.30 -10.29 -12.50
C GLY A 202 1.05 -9.25 -13.60
N THR A 203 0.01 -8.43 -13.43
CA THR A 203 -0.38 -7.37 -14.39
C THR A 203 0.62 -6.21 -14.48
N MET A 204 1.51 -6.07 -13.50
CA MET A 204 2.56 -5.05 -13.53
C MET A 204 3.73 -5.43 -14.43
N GLY A 205 3.88 -6.73 -14.72
CA GLY A 205 5.00 -7.25 -15.47
C GLY A 205 6.31 -7.20 -14.66
N GLY A 206 7.39 -7.61 -15.27
CA GLY A 206 8.70 -7.65 -14.62
C GLY A 206 9.33 -9.03 -14.73
N ARG A 207 10.67 -9.09 -14.74
CA ARG A 207 11.41 -10.35 -14.82
C ARG A 207 11.69 -10.97 -13.46
N VAL A 208 11.66 -10.16 -12.42
CA VAL A 208 11.93 -10.55 -11.03
C VAL A 208 10.87 -9.92 -10.13
N SER A 209 10.20 -10.75 -9.35
CA SER A 209 9.25 -10.30 -8.33
C SER A 209 9.46 -11.09 -7.06
N GLU A 210 9.40 -10.41 -5.92
CA GLU A 210 9.44 -11.01 -4.60
C GLU A 210 8.24 -10.56 -3.77
N GLU A 211 7.73 -11.46 -2.97
CA GLU A 211 6.73 -11.18 -1.94
C GLU A 211 7.31 -11.47 -0.56
N PHE A 212 6.94 -10.67 0.42
CA PHE A 212 7.32 -10.86 1.82
C PHE A 212 6.12 -11.44 2.58
N GLN A 213 6.11 -12.75 2.75
CA GLN A 213 4.99 -13.46 3.36
C GLN A 213 5.19 -13.62 4.86
N ALA A 214 4.16 -13.30 5.65
CA ALA A 214 4.12 -13.51 7.08
C ALA A 214 3.46 -14.86 7.39
N ILE A 215 4.14 -15.73 8.13
CA ILE A 215 3.58 -17.02 8.54
C ILE A 215 2.58 -16.77 9.67
N THR A 216 1.31 -17.00 9.41
CA THR A 216 0.22 -16.84 10.38
C THR A 216 -0.89 -17.86 10.15
N LYS A 217 -1.59 -18.23 11.26
CA LYS A 217 -2.77 -19.09 11.18
C LYS A 217 -3.97 -18.43 10.45
N LEU A 218 -3.92 -17.12 10.26
CA LEU A 218 -4.94 -16.32 9.57
C LEU A 218 -4.60 -16.08 8.09
N GLY A 219 -3.50 -16.67 7.59
CA GLY A 219 -3.08 -16.56 6.20
C GLY A 219 -4.08 -17.23 5.25
N GLU A 220 -4.10 -16.74 4.02
CA GLU A 220 -4.96 -17.26 2.94
C GLU A 220 -4.24 -18.29 2.07
N ASP A 221 -2.92 -18.24 2.03
CA ASP A 221 -2.06 -19.13 1.24
C ASP A 221 -1.36 -20.16 2.14
N ILE A 222 -1.08 -21.35 1.59
CA ILE A 222 -0.47 -22.49 2.30
C ILE A 222 0.93 -22.76 1.73
#